data_75925fe570002a21b8d85f008a82a566
#
_entry.id   75925fe570002a21b8d85f008a82a566
#
_cell.length_a   1.000
_cell.length_b   1.000
_cell.length_c   1.000
_cell.angle_alpha   90.00
_cell.angle_beta   90.00
_cell.angle_gamma   90.00
#
_symmetry.space_group_name_H-M   'P 1'
#
loop_
_entity.id
_entity.type
_entity.pdbx_description
1 polymer ?
#
loop_
_entity_poly.entity_id
_entity_poly.type
_entity_poly.pdbx_seq_one_letter_code
_entity_poly.pdbx_strand_id
1 'polypeptide(L)'
;MNQTSEQKMKKPLFLLAIVLVLFYFVTLAVILKAKPTKGMTLMEKSWSENVIIQNGKAVEPVFTADYLIPQNGTYHFDAEWDVLDPGFITGLVGKDSTGKVLFAFTAAQITYQNECAAKEGPLKFEFHVLADENEYREFANTYELFSNEKDLNAMIEGIDYASFSTDGEWPLRLSLSVHEMHSPSKASYYYLIPIGLVTIILLFILYGMDQPSFASLKEGMDNIGIRYTIMSVLIVFAQTTVIILLSFHARDFATSLGENLSFLLMIFGVDLVGFPAISLLCRNIPKTPIPKRTLGFGNLLLFILMSAGLAGAGMIVGNLFHNMVTLPFNNHTNALSELMMNSGFPMRVLTVAILAPIFEELIFRKILIDRMSKFGEFAAILTSGLMFGLFHGNFSQFFYTAAFGSLWAFIYVRTGKVIYTIICHMVINMSTSAVTVFLLRKLGEFVADPSDQNTLIAAMSQSEEASLYITLYSVWSILLTVVCVAGFIIFLVFFFTGKLRLRIREGGATHDEVLRAFVKSKYMWLFFFACIGLFLMNYLPGIIAYYRSIN
;
A
#
# COMPACT_ATOMS: atom_id res chain seq x y z
N MET A 1 -4.47 -27.84 -42.33
CA MET A 1 -5.43 -27.32 -41.34
C MET A 1 -4.77 -26.78 -40.05
N ASN A 2 -3.48 -26.47 -40.01
CA ASN A 2 -2.78 -26.06 -38.78
C ASN A 2 -2.45 -24.54 -38.66
N GLN A 3 -2.77 -23.71 -39.66
CA GLN A 3 -2.50 -22.26 -39.59
C GLN A 3 -3.48 -21.46 -38.72
N THR A 4 -4.65 -21.97 -38.41
CA THR A 4 -5.70 -21.22 -37.69
C THR A 4 -5.53 -21.19 -36.17
N SER A 5 -4.81 -22.15 -35.56
CA SER A 5 -4.59 -22.16 -34.12
C SER A 5 -3.42 -21.25 -33.69
N GLU A 6 -2.40 -21.17 -34.51
CA GLU A 6 -1.21 -20.33 -34.31
C GLU A 6 -1.54 -18.83 -34.38
N GLN A 7 -2.37 -18.45 -35.37
CA GLN A 7 -2.88 -17.08 -35.49
C GLN A 7 -3.81 -16.67 -34.32
N LYS A 8 -4.58 -17.62 -33.72
CA LYS A 8 -5.49 -17.34 -32.60
C LYS A 8 -4.76 -17.05 -31.28
N MET A 9 -3.54 -17.53 -31.09
CA MET A 9 -2.76 -17.28 -29.86
C MET A 9 -1.95 -15.99 -29.93
N LYS A 10 -1.45 -15.60 -31.10
CA LYS A 10 -0.66 -14.36 -31.27
C LYS A 10 -1.50 -13.10 -31.01
N LYS A 11 -2.82 -13.11 -31.25
CA LYS A 11 -3.70 -11.95 -31.05
C LYS A 11 -3.82 -11.47 -29.59
N PRO A 12 -4.11 -12.31 -28.57
CA PRO A 12 -4.22 -11.83 -27.20
C PRO A 12 -2.86 -11.44 -26.60
N LEU A 13 -1.77 -12.11 -26.98
CA LEU A 13 -0.41 -11.72 -26.57
C LEU A 13 0.01 -10.38 -27.21
N PHE A 14 -0.35 -10.18 -28.46
CA PHE A 14 -0.14 -8.91 -29.17
C PHE A 14 -0.96 -7.78 -28.54
N LEU A 15 -2.21 -8.03 -28.17
CA LEU A 15 -3.05 -7.05 -27.48
C LEU A 15 -2.44 -6.69 -26.12
N LEU A 16 -1.97 -7.67 -25.36
CA LEU A 16 -1.31 -7.43 -24.07
C LEU A 16 -0.02 -6.61 -24.25
N ALA A 17 0.77 -6.89 -25.29
CA ALA A 17 1.95 -6.10 -25.62
C ALA A 17 1.59 -4.64 -25.97
N ILE A 18 0.53 -4.42 -26.74
CA ILE A 18 0.03 -3.06 -27.05
C ILE A 18 -0.38 -2.35 -25.76
N VAL A 19 -1.12 -3.00 -24.87
CA VAL A 19 -1.56 -2.41 -23.59
C VAL A 19 -0.36 -2.01 -22.74
N LEU A 20 0.68 -2.85 -22.65
CA LEU A 20 1.92 -2.53 -21.92
C LEU A 20 2.64 -1.31 -22.52
N VAL A 21 2.76 -1.26 -23.85
CA VAL A 21 3.39 -0.13 -24.54
C VAL A 21 2.58 1.16 -24.34
N LEU A 22 1.25 1.09 -24.48
CA LEU A 22 0.38 2.23 -24.22
C LEU A 22 0.48 2.72 -22.78
N PHE A 23 0.49 1.82 -21.81
CA PHE A 23 0.68 2.15 -20.39
C PHE A 23 2.03 2.86 -20.16
N TYR A 24 3.11 2.37 -20.78
CA TYR A 24 4.41 3.01 -20.69
C TYR A 24 4.39 4.45 -21.25
N PHE A 25 3.82 4.64 -22.46
CA PHE A 25 3.74 5.97 -23.07
C PHE A 25 2.80 6.93 -22.32
N VAL A 26 1.70 6.44 -21.77
CA VAL A 26 0.82 7.24 -20.92
C VAL A 26 1.58 7.67 -19.66
N THR A 27 2.27 6.77 -18.98
CA THR A 27 3.07 7.08 -17.80
C THR A 27 4.16 8.10 -18.14
N LEU A 28 4.86 7.93 -19.27
CA LEU A 28 5.85 8.88 -19.76
C LEU A 28 5.25 10.27 -20.01
N ALA A 29 4.12 10.34 -20.72
CA ALA A 29 3.45 11.61 -21.03
C ALA A 29 2.98 12.34 -19.76
N VAL A 30 2.52 11.58 -18.76
CA VAL A 30 2.10 12.10 -17.47
C VAL A 30 3.29 12.68 -16.70
N ILE A 31 4.39 11.95 -16.60
CA ILE A 31 5.59 12.41 -15.89
C ILE A 31 6.17 13.66 -16.57
N LEU A 32 6.20 13.71 -17.91
CA LEU A 32 6.71 14.87 -18.65
C LEU A 32 5.85 16.14 -18.47
N LYS A 33 4.57 16.00 -18.13
CA LYS A 33 3.64 17.11 -17.85
C LYS A 33 3.48 17.39 -16.37
N ALA A 34 4.09 16.62 -15.49
CA ALA A 34 3.96 16.79 -14.07
C ALA A 34 4.61 18.10 -13.59
N LYS A 35 3.93 18.77 -12.65
CA LYS A 35 4.50 19.92 -11.96
C LYS A 35 5.57 19.47 -10.96
N PRO A 36 6.48 20.36 -10.55
CA PRO A 36 7.42 20.06 -9.47
C PRO A 36 6.67 19.55 -8.23
N THR A 37 7.25 18.57 -7.55
CA THR A 37 6.68 17.99 -6.32
C THR A 37 7.50 18.39 -5.12
N LYS A 38 6.80 18.61 -3.99
CA LYS A 38 7.40 18.87 -2.69
C LYS A 38 8.28 17.68 -2.30
N GLY A 39 9.57 17.94 -2.13
CA GLY A 39 10.57 16.93 -1.76
C GLY A 39 10.68 16.75 -0.25
N MET A 40 11.84 16.26 0.19
CA MET A 40 12.13 16.07 1.60
C MET A 40 12.15 17.41 2.34
N THR A 41 11.63 17.45 3.57
CA THR A 41 11.78 18.60 4.46
C THR A 41 13.28 18.78 4.77
N LEU A 42 13.81 19.92 4.37
CA LEU A 42 15.21 20.27 4.63
C LEU A 42 15.36 20.94 5.99
N MET A 43 14.34 21.68 6.40
CA MET A 43 14.29 22.39 7.67
C MET A 43 12.86 22.43 8.19
N GLU A 44 12.73 22.19 9.47
CA GLU A 44 11.56 22.52 10.26
C GLU A 44 12.06 23.20 11.53
N LYS A 45 11.76 24.49 11.70
CA LYS A 45 12.24 25.27 12.83
C LYS A 45 11.16 26.19 13.33
N SER A 46 11.05 26.29 14.64
CA SER A 46 10.18 27.25 15.32
C SER A 46 11.02 28.22 16.12
N TRP A 47 10.68 29.49 16.03
CA TRP A 47 11.27 30.56 16.81
C TRP A 47 10.20 31.13 17.74
N SER A 48 10.61 31.54 18.93
CA SER A 48 9.79 32.29 19.87
C SER A 48 10.61 33.49 20.31
N GLU A 49 10.23 34.65 19.85
CA GLU A 49 10.93 35.91 20.07
C GLU A 49 9.93 36.97 20.56
N ASN A 50 10.38 37.96 21.32
CA ASN A 50 9.57 39.11 21.67
C ASN A 50 9.83 40.23 20.69
N VAL A 51 8.79 40.73 20.06
CA VAL A 51 8.86 41.89 19.19
C VAL A 51 8.54 43.13 20.01
N ILE A 52 9.48 44.06 20.04
CA ILE A 52 9.28 45.35 20.71
C ILE A 52 8.80 46.38 19.71
N ILE A 53 7.64 46.96 19.96
CA ILE A 53 7.04 48.02 19.12
C ILE A 53 7.10 49.35 19.89
N GLN A 54 7.64 50.36 19.24
CA GLN A 54 7.68 51.72 19.73
C GLN A 54 7.25 52.71 18.62
N ASN A 55 6.32 53.60 18.94
CA ASN A 55 5.73 54.55 17.99
C ASN A 55 5.18 53.85 16.71
N GLY A 56 4.50 52.72 16.88
CA GLY A 56 3.92 51.94 15.79
C GLY A 56 4.91 51.21 14.88
N LYS A 57 6.20 51.12 15.26
CA LYS A 57 7.22 50.44 14.45
C LYS A 57 7.99 49.43 15.27
N ALA A 58 8.36 48.33 14.66
CA ALA A 58 9.25 47.36 15.28
C ALA A 58 10.66 47.95 15.48
N VAL A 59 11.24 47.80 16.69
CA VAL A 59 12.56 48.35 17.03
C VAL A 59 13.66 47.57 16.29
N GLU A 60 13.50 46.27 16.13
CA GLU A 60 14.39 45.40 15.36
C GLU A 60 13.58 44.63 14.28
N PRO A 61 13.36 45.27 13.10
CA PRO A 61 12.47 44.67 12.08
C PRO A 61 13.10 43.52 11.29
N VAL A 62 14.41 43.26 11.43
CA VAL A 62 15.12 42.28 10.62
C VAL A 62 15.83 41.27 11.52
N PHE A 63 15.58 40.02 11.33
CA PHE A 63 16.34 38.95 11.93
C PHE A 63 16.85 37.94 10.89
N THR A 64 18.02 37.36 11.12
CA THR A 64 18.60 36.35 10.24
C THR A 64 18.38 34.98 10.85
N ALA A 65 17.77 34.09 10.11
CA ALA A 65 17.65 32.71 10.55
C ALA A 65 19.02 32.01 10.54
N ASP A 66 19.30 31.22 11.57
CA ASP A 66 20.47 30.34 11.62
C ASP A 66 20.34 29.19 10.62
N TYR A 67 19.91 29.48 9.42
CA TYR A 67 19.71 28.49 8.36
C TYR A 67 20.30 28.99 7.05
N LEU A 68 21.01 28.07 6.39
CA LEU A 68 21.57 28.27 5.08
C LEU A 68 20.79 27.46 4.05
N ILE A 69 20.33 28.10 2.99
CA ILE A 69 19.90 27.39 1.78
C ILE A 69 21.13 26.65 1.22
N PRO A 70 21.11 25.30 1.15
CA PRO A 70 22.32 24.51 0.91
C PRO A 70 22.85 24.62 -0.52
N GLN A 71 22.01 24.98 -1.48
CA GLN A 71 22.34 25.12 -2.90
C GLN A 71 21.33 25.98 -3.63
N ASN A 72 21.71 26.48 -4.81
CA ASN A 72 20.74 27.16 -5.69
C ASN A 72 19.67 26.17 -6.15
N GLY A 73 18.40 26.49 -5.95
CA GLY A 73 17.32 25.59 -6.30
C GLY A 73 15.94 26.22 -6.21
N THR A 74 14.91 25.43 -6.44
CA THR A 74 13.51 25.81 -6.19
C THR A 74 13.07 25.17 -4.90
N TYR A 75 12.47 25.96 -4.04
CA TYR A 75 12.04 25.57 -2.70
C TYR A 75 10.58 25.93 -2.48
N HIS A 76 9.93 25.13 -1.65
CA HIS A 76 8.60 25.41 -1.14
C HIS A 76 8.74 25.78 0.34
N PHE A 77 8.12 26.89 0.72
CA PHE A 77 8.15 27.43 2.07
C PHE A 77 6.73 27.33 2.65
N ASP A 78 6.59 26.59 3.76
CA ASP A 78 5.39 26.57 4.59
C ASP A 78 5.70 27.36 5.86
N ALA A 79 5.00 28.44 6.08
CA ALA A 79 5.17 29.25 7.27
C ALA A 79 3.84 29.38 8.02
N GLU A 80 3.91 29.17 9.32
CA GLU A 80 2.83 29.43 10.26
C GLU A 80 3.36 30.40 11.31
N TRP A 81 2.60 31.41 11.64
CA TRP A 81 2.93 32.22 12.78
C TRP A 81 1.72 32.52 13.66
N ASP A 82 2.02 32.76 14.92
CA ASP A 82 1.06 33.17 15.93
C ASP A 82 1.62 34.35 16.72
N VAL A 83 0.86 35.42 16.77
CA VAL A 83 1.13 36.55 17.67
C VAL A 83 0.11 36.46 18.79
N LEU A 84 0.57 36.19 19.98
CA LEU A 84 -0.30 36.10 21.15
C LEU A 84 -0.77 37.52 21.52
N ASP A 85 -2.06 37.73 21.38
CA ASP A 85 -2.77 39.01 21.61
C ASP A 85 -2.52 40.08 20.54
N PRO A 86 -3.20 39.97 19.37
CA PRO A 86 -2.94 40.79 18.20
C PRO A 86 -3.51 42.21 18.38
N GLY A 87 -2.76 43.08 19.05
CA GLY A 87 -3.04 44.49 19.04
C GLY A 87 -2.68 45.19 17.70
N PHE A 88 -2.26 44.42 16.64
CA PHE A 88 -1.85 44.98 15.34
C PHE A 88 -1.73 43.86 14.28
N ILE A 89 -1.72 44.24 13.01
CA ILE A 89 -1.42 43.32 11.92
C ILE A 89 0.06 43.33 11.61
N THR A 90 0.60 42.19 11.31
CA THR A 90 2.01 41.99 11.00
C THR A 90 2.17 41.53 9.55
N GLY A 91 3.27 41.96 8.92
CA GLY A 91 3.75 41.47 7.65
C GLY A 91 5.10 40.80 7.83
N LEU A 92 5.34 39.68 7.18
CA LEU A 92 6.63 39.00 7.15
C LEU A 92 7.12 38.82 5.72
N VAL A 93 8.38 39.15 5.47
CA VAL A 93 9.05 38.99 4.19
C VAL A 93 10.28 38.12 4.36
N GLY A 94 10.35 37.00 3.63
CA GLY A 94 11.53 36.14 3.56
C GLY A 94 12.38 36.49 2.32
N LYS A 95 13.70 36.66 2.52
CA LYS A 95 14.66 36.98 1.46
C LYS A 95 15.82 35.96 1.44
N ASP A 96 16.37 35.69 0.26
CA ASP A 96 17.59 34.91 0.12
C ASP A 96 18.86 35.73 0.41
N SER A 97 20.03 35.12 0.31
CA SER A 97 21.34 35.74 0.55
C SER A 97 21.62 36.94 -0.37
N THR A 98 20.95 37.04 -1.51
CA THR A 98 21.09 38.16 -2.48
C THR A 98 20.10 39.29 -2.22
N GLY A 99 19.17 39.11 -1.26
CA GLY A 99 18.11 40.06 -0.99
C GLY A 99 16.86 39.88 -1.87
N LYS A 100 16.81 38.81 -2.68
CA LYS A 100 15.63 38.49 -3.47
C LYS A 100 14.50 38.04 -2.54
N VAL A 101 13.30 38.63 -2.69
CA VAL A 101 12.11 38.18 -1.98
C VAL A 101 11.72 36.78 -2.42
N LEU A 102 11.55 35.89 -1.44
CA LEU A 102 11.13 34.50 -1.63
C LEU A 102 9.64 34.34 -1.35
N PHE A 103 9.17 35.03 -0.32
CA PHE A 103 7.76 35.08 0.06
C PHE A 103 7.47 36.31 0.87
N ALA A 104 6.22 36.74 0.87
CA ALA A 104 5.70 37.81 1.72
C ALA A 104 4.24 37.50 2.06
N PHE A 105 3.79 37.86 3.27
CA PHE A 105 2.42 37.63 3.71
C PHE A 105 2.06 38.44 4.96
N THR A 106 0.77 38.51 5.27
CA THR A 106 0.26 39.24 6.45
C THR A 106 -0.39 38.29 7.44
N ALA A 107 -0.48 38.67 8.70
CA ALA A 107 -1.06 37.83 9.79
C ALA A 107 -2.56 37.51 9.61
N ALA A 108 -3.23 38.15 8.67
CA ALA A 108 -4.60 37.75 8.29
C ALA A 108 -4.64 36.46 7.46
N GLN A 109 -3.50 35.99 6.99
CA GLN A 109 -3.32 34.67 6.34
C GLN A 109 -2.53 33.78 7.29
N ILE A 110 -3.21 32.87 7.95
CA ILE A 110 -2.65 32.03 9.02
C ILE A 110 -1.60 31.03 8.50
N THR A 111 -1.70 30.61 7.25
CA THR A 111 -0.77 29.64 6.61
C THR A 111 -0.40 30.13 5.21
N TYR A 112 0.88 30.21 4.92
CA TYR A 112 1.38 30.59 3.61
C TYR A 112 2.26 29.51 3.00
N GLN A 113 2.01 29.21 1.72
CA GLN A 113 2.77 28.25 0.92
C GLN A 113 3.23 28.94 -0.37
N ASN A 114 4.55 28.96 -0.62
CA ASN A 114 5.07 29.52 -1.87
C ASN A 114 6.22 28.68 -2.44
N GLU A 115 6.24 28.58 -3.76
CA GLU A 115 7.29 27.93 -4.53
C GLU A 115 8.14 28.99 -5.23
N CYS A 116 9.41 29.11 -4.87
CA CYS A 116 10.29 30.08 -5.49
C CYS A 116 11.72 29.57 -5.64
N ALA A 117 12.42 30.13 -6.62
CA ALA A 117 13.85 29.91 -6.80
C ALA A 117 14.63 30.76 -5.81
N ALA A 118 15.45 30.11 -4.97
CA ALA A 118 16.31 30.74 -4.00
C ALA A 118 17.80 30.49 -4.28
N LYS A 119 18.64 31.39 -3.82
CA LYS A 119 20.09 31.30 -3.90
C LYS A 119 20.66 30.70 -2.63
N GLU A 120 21.77 29.98 -2.77
CA GLU A 120 22.54 29.45 -1.66
C GLU A 120 22.94 30.55 -0.67
N GLY A 121 22.84 30.27 0.64
CA GLY A 121 23.20 31.20 1.71
C GLY A 121 22.11 31.42 2.74
N PRO A 122 22.32 32.37 3.68
CA PRO A 122 21.42 32.59 4.80
C PRO A 122 20.06 33.16 4.36
N LEU A 123 19.00 32.68 5.02
CA LEU A 123 17.66 33.29 4.93
C LEU A 123 17.61 34.52 5.84
N LYS A 124 17.01 35.62 5.32
CA LYS A 124 16.74 36.84 6.06
C LYS A 124 15.24 37.07 6.12
N PHE A 125 14.75 37.45 7.28
CA PHE A 125 13.35 37.78 7.51
C PHE A 125 13.23 39.26 7.88
N GLU A 126 12.28 39.93 7.27
CA GLU A 126 11.90 41.29 7.62
C GLU A 126 10.49 41.28 8.18
N PHE A 127 10.34 41.84 9.37
CA PHE A 127 9.08 41.93 10.08
C PHE A 127 8.53 43.35 10.00
N HIS A 128 7.28 43.50 9.61
CA HIS A 128 6.59 44.77 9.46
C HIS A 128 5.39 44.81 10.39
N VAL A 129 5.19 45.96 11.02
CA VAL A 129 3.96 46.28 11.74
C VAL A 129 3.09 47.09 10.80
N LEU A 130 1.86 46.66 10.60
CA LEU A 130 0.88 47.27 9.70
C LEU A 130 -0.21 47.89 10.57
N ALA A 131 0.09 49.09 11.13
CA ALA A 131 -0.75 49.72 12.14
C ALA A 131 -1.97 50.44 11.56
N ASP A 132 -1.95 50.78 10.27
CA ASP A 132 -3.05 51.45 9.59
C ASP A 132 -3.30 50.91 8.18
N GLU A 133 -4.40 51.38 7.55
CA GLU A 133 -4.81 51.00 6.20
C GLU A 133 -3.73 51.30 5.16
N ASN A 134 -3.03 52.44 5.29
CA ASN A 134 -2.04 52.87 4.29
C ASN A 134 -0.81 51.94 4.34
N GLU A 135 -0.33 51.61 5.53
CA GLU A 135 0.80 50.68 5.73
C GLU A 135 0.45 49.30 5.20
N TYR A 136 -0.78 48.82 5.46
CA TYR A 136 -1.24 47.52 4.93
C TYR A 136 -1.28 47.55 3.39
N ARG A 137 -1.86 48.57 2.82
CA ARG A 137 -2.00 48.76 1.37
C ARG A 137 -0.63 48.88 0.69
N GLU A 138 0.29 49.67 1.28
CA GLU A 138 1.66 49.83 0.78
C GLU A 138 2.41 48.47 0.82
N PHE A 139 2.32 47.75 1.92
CA PHE A 139 2.93 46.40 2.06
C PHE A 139 2.34 45.44 1.04
N ALA A 140 1.02 45.33 0.95
CA ALA A 140 0.33 44.45 0.03
C ALA A 140 0.68 44.71 -1.44
N ASN A 141 0.77 45.97 -1.83
CA ASN A 141 1.13 46.38 -3.20
C ASN A 141 2.63 46.17 -3.48
N THR A 142 3.50 46.44 -2.51
CA THR A 142 4.95 46.25 -2.65
C THR A 142 5.32 44.78 -2.91
N TYR A 143 4.60 43.87 -2.28
CA TYR A 143 4.86 42.44 -2.36
C TYR A 143 3.84 41.68 -3.20
N GLU A 144 2.96 42.38 -3.92
CA GLU A 144 1.96 41.80 -4.85
C GLU A 144 1.11 40.70 -4.19
N LEU A 145 0.63 40.89 -2.94
CA LEU A 145 -0.08 39.89 -2.18
C LEU A 145 -1.46 39.54 -2.74
N PHE A 146 -2.06 40.44 -3.50
CA PHE A 146 -3.39 40.28 -4.09
C PHE A 146 -3.34 40.41 -5.61
N SER A 147 -4.08 39.57 -6.30
CA SER A 147 -4.14 39.54 -7.76
C SER A 147 -4.94 40.75 -8.34
N ASN A 148 -5.76 41.38 -7.52
CA ASN A 148 -6.59 42.52 -7.92
C ASN A 148 -6.96 43.41 -6.72
N GLU A 149 -7.32 44.64 -7.03
CA GLU A 149 -7.62 45.66 -6.03
C GLU A 149 -8.92 45.42 -5.25
N LYS A 150 -9.84 44.62 -5.83
CA LYS A 150 -11.11 44.29 -5.17
C LYS A 150 -10.89 43.37 -3.97
N ASP A 151 -10.02 42.37 -4.12
CA ASP A 151 -9.70 41.41 -3.04
C ASP A 151 -8.90 42.12 -1.93
N LEU A 152 -7.99 43.04 -2.29
CA LEU A 152 -7.26 43.86 -1.34
C LEU A 152 -8.21 44.76 -0.54
N ASN A 153 -9.16 45.45 -1.20
CA ASN A 153 -10.13 46.33 -0.53
C ASN A 153 -11.05 45.54 0.40
N ALA A 154 -11.54 44.38 -0.04
CA ALA A 154 -12.38 43.51 0.79
C ALA A 154 -11.65 43.03 2.06
N MET A 155 -10.34 42.81 1.96
CA MET A 155 -9.51 42.43 3.11
C MET A 155 -9.33 43.59 4.09
N ILE A 156 -9.03 44.78 3.58
CA ILE A 156 -8.81 45.99 4.37
C ILE A 156 -10.09 46.40 5.11
N GLU A 157 -11.26 46.34 4.44
CA GLU A 157 -12.56 46.67 5.04
C GLU A 157 -12.93 45.76 6.22
N GLY A 158 -12.37 44.55 6.30
CA GLY A 158 -12.57 43.61 7.39
C GLY A 158 -11.73 43.87 8.64
N ILE A 159 -10.81 44.85 8.61
CA ILE A 159 -9.85 45.08 9.68
C ILE A 159 -10.27 46.29 10.53
N ASP A 160 -10.41 46.10 11.85
CA ASP A 160 -10.67 47.19 12.79
C ASP A 160 -9.37 47.78 13.33
N TYR A 161 -8.79 48.72 12.58
CA TYR A 161 -7.56 49.43 12.96
C TYR A 161 -7.70 50.29 14.23
N ALA A 162 -8.91 50.64 14.61
CA ALA A 162 -9.14 51.48 15.79
C ALA A 162 -8.94 50.75 17.10
N SER A 163 -8.95 49.43 17.07
CA SER A 163 -8.73 48.57 18.24
C SER A 163 -7.24 48.24 18.51
N PHE A 164 -6.33 48.71 17.65
CA PHE A 164 -4.92 48.35 17.74
C PHE A 164 -4.16 49.14 18.82
N SER A 165 -3.43 48.41 19.68
CA SER A 165 -2.42 48.96 20.58
C SER A 165 -1.06 48.79 19.93
N THR A 166 -0.36 49.90 19.67
CA THR A 166 0.85 49.94 18.84
C THR A 166 2.16 49.91 19.60
N ASP A 167 2.16 50.08 20.91
CA ASP A 167 3.37 50.14 21.73
C ASP A 167 3.37 49.02 22.77
N GLY A 168 4.50 48.30 22.89
CA GLY A 168 4.64 47.22 23.84
C GLY A 168 5.62 46.14 23.39
N GLU A 169 5.71 45.07 24.19
CA GLU A 169 6.49 43.87 23.91
C GLU A 169 5.50 42.70 23.66
N TRP A 170 5.63 42.08 22.51
CA TRP A 170 4.69 41.05 22.04
C TRP A 170 5.38 39.75 21.71
N PRO A 171 4.96 38.62 22.28
CA PRO A 171 5.52 37.32 21.94
C PRO A 171 5.09 36.89 20.54
N LEU A 172 6.06 36.61 19.67
CA LEU A 172 5.91 36.10 18.32
C LEU A 172 6.35 34.62 18.28
N ARG A 173 5.53 33.77 17.74
CA ARG A 173 5.91 32.40 17.38
C ARG A 173 5.86 32.27 15.86
N LEU A 174 6.97 31.88 15.25
CA LEU A 174 7.09 31.59 13.84
C LEU A 174 7.55 30.16 13.65
N SER A 175 6.78 29.38 12.91
CA SER A 175 7.18 28.04 12.45
C SER A 175 7.38 28.07 10.94
N LEU A 176 8.53 27.62 10.47
CA LEU A 176 8.89 27.57 9.07
C LEU A 176 9.37 26.17 8.68
N SER A 177 8.74 25.59 7.68
CA SER A 177 9.20 24.38 7.02
C SER A 177 9.66 24.70 5.60
N VAL A 178 10.86 24.26 5.24
CA VAL A 178 11.46 24.45 3.92
C VAL A 178 11.63 23.10 3.24
N HIS A 179 11.10 22.97 2.04
CA HIS A 179 11.18 21.75 1.25
C HIS A 179 11.85 22.03 -0.10
N GLU A 180 12.83 21.20 -0.47
CA GLU A 180 13.37 21.26 -1.82
C GLU A 180 12.32 20.80 -2.83
N MET A 181 12.14 21.55 -3.92
CA MET A 181 11.25 21.15 -5.01
C MET A 181 12.00 20.28 -6.02
N HIS A 182 11.57 19.05 -6.16
CA HIS A 182 12.12 18.17 -7.16
C HIS A 182 11.45 18.41 -8.51
N SER A 183 12.25 18.82 -9.51
CA SER A 183 11.75 18.89 -10.88
C SER A 183 11.30 17.50 -11.34
N PRO A 184 10.14 17.40 -12.05
CA PRO A 184 9.65 16.11 -12.56
C PRO A 184 10.68 15.35 -13.40
N SER A 185 11.58 16.07 -14.08
CA SER A 185 12.64 15.49 -14.91
C SER A 185 13.64 14.64 -14.13
N LYS A 186 14.01 15.01 -12.90
CA LYS A 186 14.93 14.22 -12.08
C LYS A 186 14.23 13.00 -11.47
N ALA A 187 13.00 13.16 -10.95
CA ALA A 187 12.22 12.06 -10.41
C ALA A 187 11.80 11.04 -11.50
N SER A 188 11.54 11.50 -12.73
CA SER A 188 11.07 10.63 -13.81
C SER A 188 12.08 9.56 -14.23
N TYR A 189 13.38 9.82 -14.17
CA TYR A 189 14.40 8.82 -14.52
C TYR A 189 14.41 7.63 -13.57
N TYR A 190 14.14 7.84 -12.28
CA TYR A 190 14.10 6.77 -11.28
C TYR A 190 12.90 5.82 -11.49
N TYR A 191 11.82 6.30 -12.09
CA TYR A 191 10.62 5.50 -12.33
C TYR A 191 10.52 5.00 -13.77
N LEU A 192 10.91 5.81 -14.77
CA LEU A 192 10.80 5.43 -16.17
C LEU A 192 11.77 4.31 -16.57
N ILE A 193 12.99 4.30 -16.03
CA ILE A 193 13.97 3.27 -16.35
C ILE A 193 13.49 1.88 -15.87
N PRO A 194 13.12 1.66 -14.61
CA PRO A 194 12.59 0.37 -14.16
C PRO A 194 11.32 -0.05 -14.90
N ILE A 195 10.38 0.87 -15.11
CA ILE A 195 9.13 0.58 -15.84
C ILE A 195 9.42 0.20 -17.30
N GLY A 196 10.32 0.94 -17.98
CA GLY A 196 10.74 0.62 -19.33
C GLY A 196 11.45 -0.72 -19.43
N LEU A 197 12.36 -1.02 -18.50
CA LEU A 197 13.05 -2.29 -18.42
C LEU A 197 12.08 -3.46 -18.22
N VAL A 198 11.15 -3.34 -17.26
CA VAL A 198 10.12 -4.34 -17.02
C VAL A 198 9.24 -4.53 -18.27
N THR A 199 8.87 -3.45 -18.94
CA THR A 199 8.08 -3.51 -20.17
C THR A 199 8.83 -4.28 -21.27
N ILE A 200 10.11 -3.99 -21.48
CA ILE A 200 10.97 -4.67 -22.46
C ILE A 200 11.11 -6.16 -22.11
N ILE A 201 11.37 -6.48 -20.85
CA ILE A 201 11.48 -7.87 -20.40
C ILE A 201 10.18 -8.63 -20.66
N LEU A 202 9.03 -8.04 -20.31
CA LEU A 202 7.72 -8.65 -20.55
C LEU A 202 7.43 -8.85 -22.03
N LEU A 203 7.76 -7.86 -22.88
CA LEU A 203 7.62 -7.97 -24.34
C LEU A 203 8.52 -9.08 -24.90
N PHE A 204 9.75 -9.21 -24.39
CA PHE A 204 10.67 -10.27 -24.80
C PHE A 204 10.16 -11.65 -24.38
N ILE A 205 9.65 -11.79 -23.16
CA ILE A 205 9.01 -13.02 -22.69
C ILE A 205 7.79 -13.37 -23.54
N LEU A 206 6.92 -12.40 -23.81
CA LEU A 206 5.73 -12.60 -24.64
C LEU A 206 6.06 -13.00 -26.07
N TYR A 207 7.12 -12.42 -26.65
CA TYR A 207 7.60 -12.76 -27.99
C TYR A 207 8.17 -14.17 -28.05
N GLY A 208 8.93 -14.59 -27.02
CA GLY A 208 9.54 -15.92 -26.92
C GLY A 208 8.57 -17.04 -26.49
N MET A 209 7.29 -16.71 -26.20
CA MET A 209 6.30 -17.73 -25.83
C MET A 209 5.79 -18.48 -27.04
N ASP A 210 6.30 -19.70 -27.23
CA ASP A 210 5.77 -20.66 -28.21
C ASP A 210 4.39 -21.20 -27.79
N GLN A 211 3.78 -21.97 -28.72
CA GLN A 211 2.53 -22.71 -28.43
C GLN A 211 2.67 -23.53 -27.14
N PRO A 212 1.66 -23.48 -26.24
CA PRO A 212 1.77 -24.21 -25.00
C PRO A 212 1.72 -25.72 -25.28
N SER A 213 2.87 -26.37 -25.25
CA SER A 213 2.89 -27.82 -25.12
C SER A 213 2.50 -28.20 -23.69
N PHE A 214 1.56 -29.10 -23.58
CA PHE A 214 1.06 -29.67 -22.33
C PHE A 214 1.14 -31.20 -22.38
N ALA A 215 2.09 -31.73 -23.15
CA ALA A 215 2.27 -33.15 -23.33
C ALA A 215 2.82 -33.81 -22.07
N SER A 216 3.84 -33.20 -21.44
CA SER A 216 4.46 -33.66 -20.22
C SER A 216 4.12 -32.81 -19.01
N LEU A 217 4.26 -33.37 -17.81
CA LEU A 217 4.07 -32.67 -16.54
C LEU A 217 5.02 -31.46 -16.40
N LYS A 218 6.29 -31.61 -16.81
CA LYS A 218 7.28 -30.51 -16.78
C LYS A 218 6.85 -29.36 -17.68
N GLU A 219 6.41 -29.64 -18.90
CA GLU A 219 5.88 -28.61 -19.80
C GLU A 219 4.64 -27.93 -19.22
N GLY A 220 3.76 -28.68 -18.55
CA GLY A 220 2.61 -28.15 -17.84
C GLY A 220 3.01 -27.15 -16.75
N MET A 221 4.00 -27.52 -15.93
CA MET A 221 4.53 -26.64 -14.89
C MET A 221 5.24 -25.42 -15.48
N ASP A 222 6.06 -25.59 -16.51
CA ASP A 222 6.73 -24.49 -17.21
C ASP A 222 5.71 -23.50 -17.78
N ASN A 223 4.65 -24.00 -18.40
CA ASN A 223 3.59 -23.17 -18.97
C ASN A 223 2.77 -22.41 -17.91
N ILE A 224 2.46 -23.04 -16.79
CA ILE A 224 1.78 -22.37 -15.67
C ILE A 224 2.74 -21.36 -15.02
N GLY A 225 3.96 -21.76 -14.71
CA GLY A 225 4.95 -20.90 -14.06
C GLY A 225 5.15 -19.56 -14.80
N ILE A 226 5.43 -19.62 -16.10
CA ILE A 226 5.66 -18.38 -16.87
C ILE A 226 4.43 -17.46 -16.92
N ARG A 227 3.22 -18.01 -17.04
CA ARG A 227 1.99 -17.20 -17.13
C ARG A 227 1.64 -16.53 -15.82
N TYR A 228 1.82 -17.23 -14.71
CA TYR A 228 1.61 -16.66 -13.38
C TYR A 228 2.70 -15.64 -13.04
N THR A 229 3.94 -15.84 -13.50
CA THR A 229 4.99 -14.80 -13.41
C THR A 229 4.58 -13.54 -14.15
N ILE A 230 4.14 -13.67 -15.41
CA ILE A 230 3.68 -12.53 -16.21
C ILE A 230 2.50 -11.81 -15.50
N MET A 231 1.52 -12.56 -15.00
CA MET A 231 0.40 -12.00 -14.22
C MET A 231 0.91 -11.20 -13.02
N SER A 232 1.79 -11.77 -12.20
CA SER A 232 2.33 -11.11 -11.01
C SER A 232 3.08 -9.82 -11.34
N VAL A 233 3.92 -9.85 -12.39
CA VAL A 233 4.65 -8.67 -12.85
C VAL A 233 3.70 -7.60 -13.40
N LEU A 234 2.64 -7.99 -14.11
CA LEU A 234 1.62 -7.06 -14.62
C LEU A 234 0.86 -6.38 -13.48
N ILE A 235 0.52 -7.11 -12.41
CA ILE A 235 -0.13 -6.55 -11.23
C ILE A 235 0.76 -5.47 -10.60
N VAL A 236 2.02 -5.79 -10.30
CA VAL A 236 2.97 -4.83 -9.69
C VAL A 236 3.18 -3.63 -10.61
N PHE A 237 3.36 -3.86 -11.90
CA PHE A 237 3.52 -2.80 -12.89
C PHE A 237 2.31 -1.85 -12.91
N ALA A 238 1.09 -2.39 -12.96
CA ALA A 238 -0.13 -1.60 -12.99
C ALA A 238 -0.34 -0.79 -11.69
N GLN A 239 -0.12 -1.42 -10.53
CA GLN A 239 -0.21 -0.74 -9.23
C GLN A 239 0.82 0.38 -9.11
N THR A 240 2.08 0.12 -9.46
CA THR A 240 3.15 1.13 -9.44
C THR A 240 2.83 2.30 -10.37
N THR A 241 2.29 2.02 -11.56
CA THR A 241 1.87 3.06 -12.51
C THR A 241 0.78 3.94 -11.92
N VAL A 242 -0.25 3.35 -11.29
CA VAL A 242 -1.33 4.13 -10.65
C VAL A 242 -0.78 4.98 -9.50
N ILE A 243 0.09 4.43 -8.65
CA ILE A 243 0.74 5.18 -7.56
C ILE A 243 1.49 6.40 -8.13
N ILE A 244 2.28 6.22 -9.18
CA ILE A 244 3.01 7.31 -9.84
C ILE A 244 2.04 8.37 -10.38
N LEU A 245 1.00 7.95 -11.10
CA LEU A 245 -0.01 8.86 -11.66
C LEU A 245 -0.70 9.69 -10.56
N LEU A 246 -1.11 9.05 -9.47
CA LEU A 246 -1.74 9.71 -8.34
C LEU A 246 -0.78 10.68 -7.64
N SER A 247 0.48 10.28 -7.43
CA SER A 247 1.48 11.10 -6.76
C SER A 247 1.79 12.40 -7.51
N PHE A 248 1.72 12.39 -8.84
CA PHE A 248 2.04 13.56 -9.66
C PHE A 248 0.84 14.43 -10.04
N HIS A 249 -0.37 13.86 -10.14
CA HIS A 249 -1.53 14.59 -10.66
C HIS A 249 -2.71 14.72 -9.71
N ALA A 250 -2.79 13.87 -8.70
CA ALA A 250 -3.92 13.82 -7.79
C ALA A 250 -3.46 13.52 -6.36
N ARG A 251 -2.40 14.18 -5.93
CA ARG A 251 -1.78 13.95 -4.62
C ARG A 251 -2.77 14.17 -3.49
N ASP A 252 -3.50 15.28 -3.52
CA ASP A 252 -4.49 15.61 -2.49
C ASP A 252 -5.59 14.56 -2.43
N PHE A 253 -6.05 14.09 -3.61
CA PHE A 253 -6.99 12.99 -3.69
C PHE A 253 -6.39 11.68 -3.14
N ALA A 254 -5.15 11.34 -3.52
CA ALA A 254 -4.47 10.17 -2.99
C ALA A 254 -4.30 10.24 -1.46
N THR A 255 -3.93 11.40 -0.94
CA THR A 255 -3.81 11.66 0.51
C THR A 255 -5.17 11.55 1.21
N SER A 256 -6.24 12.07 0.61
CA SER A 256 -7.60 11.97 1.16
C SER A 256 -8.13 10.54 1.25
N LEU A 257 -7.64 9.64 0.40
CA LEU A 257 -7.95 8.20 0.48
C LEU A 257 -7.27 7.51 1.65
N GLY A 258 -6.14 8.05 2.13
CA GLY A 258 -5.36 7.45 3.22
C GLY A 258 -5.05 5.97 2.94
N GLU A 259 -5.20 5.13 3.97
CA GLU A 259 -4.95 3.68 3.87
C GLU A 259 -5.91 2.94 2.91
N ASN A 260 -7.08 3.53 2.59
CA ASN A 260 -8.00 2.95 1.62
C ASN A 260 -7.39 2.86 0.22
N LEU A 261 -6.41 3.73 -0.12
CA LEU A 261 -5.70 3.68 -1.39
C LEU A 261 -5.05 2.31 -1.62
N SER A 262 -4.41 1.73 -0.60
CA SER A 262 -3.77 0.42 -0.71
C SER A 262 -4.76 -0.70 -1.04
N PHE A 263 -5.96 -0.66 -0.46
CA PHE A 263 -7.02 -1.63 -0.79
C PHE A 263 -7.60 -1.43 -2.20
N LEU A 264 -7.76 -0.19 -2.62
CA LEU A 264 -8.18 0.12 -4.00
C LEU A 264 -7.15 -0.35 -5.02
N LEU A 265 -5.84 -0.18 -4.72
CA LEU A 265 -4.76 -0.70 -5.54
C LEU A 265 -4.74 -2.23 -5.58
N MET A 266 -5.09 -2.90 -4.48
CA MET A 266 -5.21 -4.35 -4.44
C MET A 266 -6.35 -4.83 -5.37
N ILE A 267 -7.55 -4.24 -5.28
CA ILE A 267 -8.67 -4.51 -6.21
C ILE A 267 -8.23 -4.27 -7.66
N PHE A 268 -7.64 -3.12 -7.92
CA PHE A 268 -7.20 -2.77 -9.27
C PHE A 268 -6.17 -3.78 -9.79
N GLY A 269 -5.13 -4.08 -9.01
CA GLY A 269 -4.06 -4.99 -9.42
C GLY A 269 -4.52 -6.43 -9.57
N VAL A 270 -5.13 -7.02 -8.56
CA VAL A 270 -5.48 -8.45 -8.57
C VAL A 270 -6.76 -8.70 -9.38
N ASP A 271 -7.82 -7.92 -9.13
CA ASP A 271 -9.15 -8.22 -9.66
C ASP A 271 -9.31 -7.69 -11.09
N LEU A 272 -8.92 -6.43 -11.35
CA LEU A 272 -9.13 -5.80 -12.66
C LEU A 272 -7.98 -6.02 -13.65
N VAL A 273 -6.76 -6.28 -13.20
CA VAL A 273 -5.61 -6.55 -14.07
C VAL A 273 -5.22 -8.03 -14.02
N GLY A 274 -4.98 -8.60 -12.85
CA GLY A 274 -4.46 -9.95 -12.68
C GLY A 274 -5.40 -11.03 -13.19
N PHE A 275 -6.67 -11.00 -12.79
CA PHE A 275 -7.67 -11.99 -13.22
C PHE A 275 -7.93 -11.98 -14.74
N PRO A 276 -8.18 -10.83 -15.40
CA PRO A 276 -8.28 -10.80 -16.86
C PRO A 276 -6.99 -11.24 -17.55
N ALA A 277 -5.82 -10.81 -17.08
CA ALA A 277 -4.53 -11.19 -17.65
C ALA A 277 -4.33 -12.70 -17.63
N ILE A 278 -4.47 -13.36 -16.47
CA ILE A 278 -4.28 -14.82 -16.39
C ILE A 278 -5.35 -15.59 -17.16
N SER A 279 -6.58 -15.06 -17.21
CA SER A 279 -7.66 -15.64 -18.01
C SER A 279 -7.34 -15.65 -19.49
N LEU A 280 -6.76 -14.56 -20.00
CA LEU A 280 -6.29 -14.43 -21.38
C LEU A 280 -5.07 -15.31 -21.65
N LEU A 281 -4.05 -15.24 -20.78
CA LEU A 281 -2.80 -16.01 -20.90
C LEU A 281 -3.05 -17.51 -20.91
N CYS A 282 -3.99 -17.98 -20.09
CA CYS A 282 -4.34 -19.39 -19.99
C CYS A 282 -5.46 -19.85 -20.94
N ARG A 283 -5.98 -18.97 -21.80
CA ARG A 283 -7.16 -19.26 -22.66
C ARG A 283 -6.98 -20.51 -23.52
N ASN A 284 -5.81 -20.68 -24.10
CA ASN A 284 -5.51 -21.76 -25.05
C ASN A 284 -4.94 -23.03 -24.40
N ILE A 285 -4.77 -23.05 -23.06
CA ILE A 285 -4.36 -24.27 -22.37
C ILE A 285 -5.57 -25.18 -22.14
N PRO A 286 -5.52 -26.44 -22.55
CA PRO A 286 -6.61 -27.38 -22.37
C PRO A 286 -7.04 -27.51 -20.90
N LYS A 287 -8.34 -27.51 -20.66
CA LYS A 287 -8.93 -27.78 -19.33
C LYS A 287 -9.27 -29.24 -19.19
N THR A 288 -9.03 -29.79 -18.03
CA THR A 288 -9.47 -31.14 -17.66
C THR A 288 -10.80 -31.02 -16.90
N PRO A 289 -11.88 -31.59 -17.40
CA PRO A 289 -13.16 -31.54 -16.70
C PRO A 289 -13.07 -32.23 -15.32
N ILE A 290 -13.48 -31.50 -14.29
CA ILE A 290 -13.63 -32.04 -12.93
C ILE A 290 -15.12 -32.29 -12.70
N PRO A 291 -15.53 -33.53 -12.34
CA PRO A 291 -16.93 -33.84 -12.09
C PRO A 291 -17.52 -32.99 -10.97
N LYS A 292 -18.66 -32.35 -11.22
CA LYS A 292 -19.34 -31.51 -10.22
C LYS A 292 -20.04 -32.41 -9.20
N ARG A 293 -19.67 -32.23 -7.92
CA ARG A 293 -20.26 -32.95 -6.78
C ARG A 293 -20.72 -31.97 -5.72
N THR A 294 -21.78 -32.30 -5.01
CA THR A 294 -22.25 -31.50 -3.86
C THR A 294 -21.45 -31.86 -2.63
N LEU A 295 -21.01 -30.83 -1.91
CA LEU A 295 -20.49 -30.96 -0.57
C LEU A 295 -21.64 -30.74 0.42
N GLY A 296 -21.93 -31.72 1.28
CA GLY A 296 -22.95 -31.55 2.32
C GLY A 296 -22.55 -30.46 3.32
N PHE A 297 -23.53 -29.78 3.90
CA PHE A 297 -23.31 -28.67 4.84
C PHE A 297 -22.38 -29.03 6.00
N GLY A 298 -22.55 -30.21 6.62
CA GLY A 298 -21.68 -30.67 7.70
C GLY A 298 -20.22 -30.82 7.27
N ASN A 299 -19.97 -31.33 6.04
CA ASN A 299 -18.61 -31.42 5.50
C ASN A 299 -18.03 -30.02 5.20
N LEU A 300 -18.83 -29.09 4.70
CA LEU A 300 -18.38 -27.72 4.49
C LEU A 300 -17.96 -27.07 5.81
N LEU A 301 -18.75 -27.24 6.87
CA LEU A 301 -18.42 -26.74 8.21
C LEU A 301 -17.11 -27.35 8.73
N LEU A 302 -16.91 -28.67 8.56
CA LEU A 302 -15.65 -29.33 8.93
C LEU A 302 -14.47 -28.76 8.17
N PHE A 303 -14.61 -28.47 6.87
CA PHE A 303 -13.55 -27.84 6.09
C PHE A 303 -13.27 -26.38 6.51
N ILE A 304 -14.28 -25.62 6.91
CA ILE A 304 -14.10 -24.29 7.49
C ILE A 304 -13.31 -24.38 8.81
N LEU A 305 -13.68 -25.31 9.70
CA LEU A 305 -12.95 -25.53 10.96
C LEU A 305 -11.49 -25.95 10.71
N MET A 306 -11.26 -26.91 9.79
CA MET A 306 -9.89 -27.30 9.42
C MET A 306 -9.10 -26.14 8.82
N SER A 307 -9.74 -25.26 8.04
CA SER A 307 -9.10 -24.06 7.49
C SER A 307 -8.66 -23.11 8.59
N ALA A 308 -9.53 -22.88 9.60
CA ALA A 308 -9.18 -22.06 10.77
C ALA A 308 -8.01 -22.68 11.56
N GLY A 309 -8.01 -24.00 11.74
CA GLY A 309 -6.91 -24.72 12.39
C GLY A 309 -5.57 -24.58 11.66
N LEU A 310 -5.58 -24.74 10.34
CA LEU A 310 -4.39 -24.55 9.51
C LEU A 310 -3.94 -23.08 9.48
N ALA A 311 -4.90 -22.14 9.51
CA ALA A 311 -4.60 -20.71 9.62
C ALA A 311 -3.86 -20.40 10.93
N GLY A 312 -4.38 -20.86 12.08
CA GLY A 312 -3.75 -20.65 13.38
C GLY A 312 -2.35 -21.27 13.47
N ALA A 313 -2.19 -22.54 13.08
CA ALA A 313 -0.89 -23.22 13.10
C ALA A 313 0.11 -22.57 12.14
N GLY A 314 -0.32 -22.25 10.92
CA GLY A 314 0.54 -21.62 9.92
C GLY A 314 0.92 -20.18 10.28
N MET A 315 0.04 -19.43 10.99
CA MET A 315 0.34 -18.09 11.49
C MET A 315 1.44 -18.12 12.56
N ILE A 316 1.44 -19.11 13.45
CA ILE A 316 2.52 -19.28 14.44
C ILE A 316 3.86 -19.46 13.72
N VAL A 317 3.92 -20.37 12.73
CA VAL A 317 5.14 -20.62 11.95
C VAL A 317 5.52 -19.36 11.16
N GLY A 318 4.55 -18.71 10.52
CA GLY A 318 4.79 -17.50 9.72
C GLY A 318 5.37 -16.35 10.55
N ASN A 319 4.84 -16.11 11.74
CA ASN A 319 5.33 -15.09 12.65
C ASN A 319 6.73 -15.43 13.20
N LEU A 320 7.06 -16.70 13.44
CA LEU A 320 8.43 -17.10 13.78
C LEU A 320 9.41 -16.71 12.67
N PHE A 321 9.09 -17.02 11.41
CA PHE A 321 9.95 -16.65 10.28
C PHE A 321 10.00 -15.14 10.06
N HIS A 322 8.87 -14.45 10.20
CA HIS A 322 8.84 -12.99 10.14
C HIS A 322 9.78 -12.38 11.18
N ASN A 323 9.68 -12.79 12.44
CA ASN A 323 10.53 -12.31 13.51
C ASN A 323 12.00 -12.66 13.28
N MET A 324 12.34 -13.85 12.80
CA MET A 324 13.72 -14.22 12.45
C MET A 324 14.34 -13.27 11.42
N VAL A 325 13.55 -12.75 10.48
CA VAL A 325 14.01 -11.82 9.44
C VAL A 325 14.08 -10.39 9.97
N THR A 326 13.16 -9.97 10.84
CA THR A 326 12.99 -8.56 11.25
C THR A 326 13.75 -8.20 12.53
N LEU A 327 13.92 -9.13 13.48
CA LEU A 327 14.64 -8.92 14.73
C LEU A 327 16.06 -8.34 14.56
N PRO A 328 16.89 -8.82 13.61
CA PRO A 328 18.24 -8.28 13.43
C PRO A 328 18.28 -6.78 13.07
N PHE A 329 17.16 -6.26 12.59
CA PHE A 329 17.03 -4.86 12.16
C PHE A 329 16.18 -4.03 13.13
N ASN A 330 15.92 -4.52 14.33
CA ASN A 330 15.07 -3.88 15.34
C ASN A 330 13.73 -3.37 14.78
N ASN A 331 13.22 -4.06 13.76
CA ASN A 331 11.98 -3.71 13.08
C ASN A 331 10.89 -4.70 13.49
N HIS A 332 9.98 -4.25 14.35
CA HIS A 332 8.85 -5.05 14.82
C HIS A 332 7.56 -4.75 14.05
N THR A 333 7.60 -3.83 13.07
CA THR A 333 6.41 -3.42 12.33
C THR A 333 6.04 -4.45 11.27
N ASN A 334 4.76 -4.75 11.19
CA ASN A 334 4.20 -5.55 10.10
C ASN A 334 3.30 -4.63 9.27
N ALA A 335 3.80 -4.21 8.11
CA ALA A 335 3.10 -3.28 7.22
C ALA A 335 1.66 -3.71 6.89
N LEU A 336 1.40 -5.04 6.80
CA LEU A 336 0.06 -5.55 6.61
C LEU A 336 -0.82 -5.30 7.83
N SER A 337 -0.30 -5.51 9.04
CA SER A 337 -1.04 -5.25 10.28
C SER A 337 -1.37 -3.78 10.42
N GLU A 338 -0.44 -2.88 10.15
CA GLU A 338 -0.65 -1.43 10.15
C GLU A 338 -1.72 -1.03 9.14
N LEU A 339 -1.62 -1.53 7.89
CA LEU A 339 -2.62 -1.30 6.86
C LEU A 339 -4.02 -1.75 7.31
N MET A 340 -4.13 -2.94 7.91
CA MET A 340 -5.41 -3.47 8.41
C MET A 340 -5.95 -2.62 9.55
N MET A 341 -5.11 -2.21 10.50
CA MET A 341 -5.52 -1.39 11.64
C MET A 341 -6.01 0.00 11.23
N ASN A 342 -5.36 0.63 10.26
CA ASN A 342 -5.67 2.01 9.85
C ASN A 342 -6.85 2.11 8.88
N SER A 343 -7.27 1.01 8.26
CA SER A 343 -8.37 1.01 7.28
C SER A 343 -9.76 0.92 7.91
N GLY A 344 -10.78 1.43 7.20
CA GLY A 344 -12.17 1.36 7.61
C GLY A 344 -12.76 -0.07 7.55
N PHE A 345 -13.65 -0.41 8.47
CA PHE A 345 -14.33 -1.72 8.49
C PHE A 345 -15.04 -2.06 7.16
N PRO A 346 -15.86 -1.15 6.54
CA PRO A 346 -16.53 -1.47 5.29
C PRO A 346 -15.56 -1.78 4.14
N MET A 347 -14.42 -1.08 4.09
CA MET A 347 -13.39 -1.30 3.08
C MET A 347 -12.77 -2.69 3.25
N ARG A 348 -12.41 -3.09 4.47
CA ARG A 348 -11.89 -4.45 4.76
C ARG A 348 -12.89 -5.54 4.41
N VAL A 349 -14.17 -5.36 4.74
CA VAL A 349 -15.21 -6.33 4.40
C VAL A 349 -15.34 -6.47 2.89
N LEU A 350 -15.45 -5.38 2.17
CA LEU A 350 -15.61 -5.41 0.71
C LEU A 350 -14.38 -6.01 0.03
N THR A 351 -13.19 -5.52 0.36
CA THR A 351 -11.96 -5.88 -0.39
C THR A 351 -11.40 -7.22 0.07
N VAL A 352 -11.16 -7.40 1.37
CA VAL A 352 -10.43 -8.56 1.89
C VAL A 352 -11.36 -9.74 2.16
N ALA A 353 -12.59 -9.48 2.65
CA ALA A 353 -13.48 -10.58 3.01
C ALA A 353 -14.40 -11.04 1.87
N ILE A 354 -14.62 -10.22 0.83
CA ILE A 354 -15.54 -10.56 -0.28
C ILE A 354 -14.79 -10.65 -1.62
N LEU A 355 -14.21 -9.55 -2.12
CA LEU A 355 -13.65 -9.50 -3.48
C LEU A 355 -12.41 -10.35 -3.61
N ALA A 356 -11.41 -10.21 -2.74
CA ALA A 356 -10.18 -11.00 -2.80
C ALA A 356 -10.47 -12.52 -2.81
N PRO A 357 -11.30 -13.10 -1.90
CA PRO A 357 -11.68 -14.50 -1.97
C PRO A 357 -12.28 -14.94 -3.31
N ILE A 358 -13.14 -14.12 -3.91
CA ILE A 358 -13.75 -14.48 -5.20
C ILE A 358 -12.67 -14.59 -6.29
N PHE A 359 -11.88 -13.54 -6.48
CA PHE A 359 -10.91 -13.47 -7.57
C PHE A 359 -9.72 -14.41 -7.36
N GLU A 360 -9.23 -14.53 -6.14
CA GLU A 360 -8.14 -15.43 -5.81
C GLU A 360 -8.53 -16.90 -6.01
N GLU A 361 -9.75 -17.30 -5.61
CA GLU A 361 -10.22 -18.65 -5.85
C GLU A 361 -10.45 -18.92 -7.36
N LEU A 362 -10.89 -17.92 -8.13
CA LEU A 362 -10.97 -18.03 -9.59
C LEU A 362 -9.58 -18.18 -10.21
N ILE A 363 -8.58 -17.43 -9.76
CA ILE A 363 -7.19 -17.48 -10.26
C ILE A 363 -6.55 -18.82 -9.89
N PHE A 364 -6.51 -19.17 -8.60
CA PHE A 364 -5.70 -20.30 -8.12
C PHE A 364 -6.45 -21.63 -8.12
N ARG A 365 -7.79 -21.66 -8.07
CA ARG A 365 -8.55 -22.92 -8.15
C ARG A 365 -9.13 -23.12 -9.55
N LYS A 366 -9.95 -22.19 -10.04
CA LYS A 366 -10.64 -22.40 -11.31
C LYS A 366 -9.67 -22.41 -12.51
N ILE A 367 -8.81 -21.42 -12.64
CA ILE A 367 -7.91 -21.31 -13.79
C ILE A 367 -6.77 -22.34 -13.69
N LEU A 368 -6.08 -22.43 -12.55
CA LEU A 368 -4.90 -23.25 -12.38
C LEU A 368 -5.25 -24.74 -12.32
N ILE A 369 -6.13 -25.14 -11.39
CA ILE A 369 -6.43 -26.56 -11.15
C ILE A 369 -7.11 -27.21 -12.34
N ASP A 370 -8.05 -26.53 -13.05
CA ASP A 370 -8.68 -27.07 -14.26
C ASP A 370 -7.64 -27.52 -15.31
N ARG A 371 -6.44 -26.97 -15.28
CA ARG A 371 -5.35 -27.31 -16.20
C ARG A 371 -4.41 -28.34 -15.63
N MET A 372 -3.99 -28.18 -14.38
CA MET A 372 -3.04 -29.07 -13.73
C MET A 372 -3.64 -30.43 -13.35
N SER A 373 -4.96 -30.54 -13.22
CA SER A 373 -5.67 -31.81 -12.93
C SER A 373 -5.45 -32.92 -13.97
N LYS A 374 -4.99 -32.56 -15.19
CA LYS A 374 -4.52 -33.54 -16.17
C LYS A 374 -3.44 -34.45 -15.63
N PHE A 375 -2.56 -33.92 -14.79
CA PHE A 375 -1.37 -34.60 -14.25
C PHE A 375 -1.62 -35.28 -12.90
N GLY A 376 -2.85 -35.22 -12.38
CA GLY A 376 -3.25 -35.82 -11.13
C GLY A 376 -3.57 -34.83 -10.02
N GLU A 377 -4.21 -35.33 -8.94
CA GLU A 377 -4.65 -34.52 -7.81
C GLU A 377 -3.47 -33.86 -7.08
N PHE A 378 -2.38 -34.60 -6.86
CA PHE A 378 -1.21 -34.11 -6.13
C PHE A 378 -0.54 -32.94 -6.90
N ALA A 379 -0.37 -33.06 -8.22
CA ALA A 379 0.19 -32.00 -9.04
C ALA A 379 -0.66 -30.70 -8.95
N ALA A 380 -1.98 -30.85 -9.05
CA ALA A 380 -2.91 -29.71 -8.99
C ALA A 380 -2.93 -29.04 -7.61
N ILE A 381 -2.97 -29.84 -6.53
CA ILE A 381 -3.05 -29.33 -5.15
C ILE A 381 -1.74 -28.67 -4.74
N LEU A 382 -0.60 -29.35 -4.97
CA LEU A 382 0.72 -28.81 -4.62
C LEU A 382 0.98 -27.49 -5.34
N THR A 383 0.78 -27.46 -6.67
CA THR A 383 1.03 -26.26 -7.46
C THR A 383 0.13 -25.12 -7.02
N SER A 384 -1.18 -25.37 -6.83
CA SER A 384 -2.14 -24.35 -6.40
C SER A 384 -1.83 -23.81 -5.00
N GLY A 385 -1.56 -24.68 -4.02
CA GLY A 385 -1.29 -24.29 -2.65
C GLY A 385 -0.01 -23.49 -2.50
N LEU A 386 1.10 -23.97 -3.10
CA LEU A 386 2.39 -23.27 -3.04
C LEU A 386 2.36 -21.92 -3.77
N MET A 387 1.81 -21.88 -4.99
CA MET A 387 1.73 -20.64 -5.74
C MET A 387 0.83 -19.61 -5.05
N PHE A 388 -0.26 -20.05 -4.43
CA PHE A 388 -1.13 -19.20 -3.65
C PHE A 388 -0.41 -18.61 -2.42
N GLY A 389 0.33 -19.45 -1.68
CA GLY A 389 1.13 -18.97 -0.55
C GLY A 389 2.20 -17.98 -0.96
N LEU A 390 3.00 -18.30 -1.98
CA LEU A 390 4.07 -17.43 -2.49
C LEU A 390 3.56 -16.08 -2.99
N PHE A 391 2.39 -16.05 -3.60
CA PHE A 391 1.78 -14.85 -4.16
C PHE A 391 1.51 -13.76 -3.10
N HIS A 392 1.36 -14.11 -1.83
CA HIS A 392 1.17 -13.15 -0.74
C HIS A 392 2.42 -12.32 -0.40
N GLY A 393 3.62 -12.74 -0.80
CA GLY A 393 4.85 -11.96 -0.74
C GLY A 393 5.34 -11.60 0.68
N ASN A 394 4.91 -12.32 1.73
CA ASN A 394 5.41 -12.13 3.09
C ASN A 394 5.35 -13.42 3.91
N PHE A 395 6.23 -13.57 4.91
CA PHE A 395 6.32 -14.77 5.73
C PHE A 395 5.14 -14.94 6.69
N SER A 396 4.58 -13.84 7.21
CA SER A 396 3.43 -13.90 8.10
C SER A 396 2.23 -14.61 7.47
N GLN A 397 2.08 -14.50 6.13
CA GLN A 397 0.97 -15.10 5.40
C GLN A 397 1.33 -16.41 4.70
N PHE A 398 2.56 -16.56 4.19
CA PHE A 398 2.96 -17.68 3.32
C PHE A 398 2.55 -19.04 3.86
N PHE A 399 2.87 -19.35 5.11
CA PHE A 399 2.68 -20.70 5.65
C PHE A 399 1.21 -21.06 5.79
N TYR A 400 0.39 -20.20 6.34
CA TYR A 400 -1.02 -20.49 6.52
C TYR A 400 -1.79 -20.48 5.19
N THR A 401 -1.47 -19.56 4.28
CA THR A 401 -2.13 -19.49 2.98
C THR A 401 -1.75 -20.66 2.08
N ALA A 402 -0.52 -21.16 2.13
CA ALA A 402 -0.13 -22.38 1.45
C ALA A 402 -0.84 -23.62 2.04
N ALA A 403 -0.96 -23.70 3.37
CA ALA A 403 -1.58 -24.83 4.05
C ALA A 403 -3.09 -24.93 3.77
N PHE A 404 -3.88 -23.90 4.12
CA PHE A 404 -5.31 -23.95 3.83
C PHE A 404 -5.60 -23.85 2.33
N GLY A 405 -4.73 -23.18 1.57
CA GLY A 405 -4.81 -23.12 0.13
C GLY A 405 -4.70 -24.49 -0.52
N SER A 406 -3.86 -25.38 0.01
CA SER A 406 -3.81 -26.79 -0.39
C SER A 406 -5.08 -27.55 -0.01
N LEU A 407 -5.65 -27.29 1.18
CA LEU A 407 -6.93 -27.86 1.60
C LEU A 407 -8.09 -27.42 0.69
N TRP A 408 -8.14 -26.14 0.32
CA TRP A 408 -9.15 -25.63 -0.62
C TRP A 408 -8.96 -26.18 -2.04
N ALA A 409 -7.71 -26.35 -2.48
CA ALA A 409 -7.42 -27.06 -3.73
C ALA A 409 -7.94 -28.50 -3.69
N PHE A 410 -7.79 -29.20 -2.56
CA PHE A 410 -8.38 -30.53 -2.36
C PHE A 410 -9.92 -30.50 -2.46
N ILE A 411 -10.59 -29.54 -1.81
CA ILE A 411 -12.05 -29.38 -1.92
C ILE A 411 -12.46 -29.18 -3.40
N TYR A 412 -11.76 -28.30 -4.12
CA TYR A 412 -12.06 -28.01 -5.50
C TYR A 412 -11.87 -29.23 -6.42
N VAL A 413 -10.75 -29.96 -6.28
CA VAL A 413 -10.49 -31.19 -7.04
C VAL A 413 -11.56 -32.25 -6.78
N ARG A 414 -12.11 -32.32 -5.56
CA ARG A 414 -13.14 -33.30 -5.18
C ARG A 414 -14.54 -32.91 -5.61
N THR A 415 -14.83 -31.62 -5.68
CA THR A 415 -16.19 -31.12 -5.90
C THR A 415 -16.41 -30.48 -7.28
N GLY A 416 -15.36 -30.00 -7.94
CA GLY A 416 -15.44 -29.23 -9.18
C GLY A 416 -16.20 -27.91 -9.04
N LYS A 417 -16.52 -27.48 -7.81
CA LYS A 417 -17.31 -26.27 -7.52
C LYS A 417 -16.49 -25.29 -6.70
N VAL A 418 -16.06 -24.20 -7.31
CA VAL A 418 -15.25 -23.15 -6.67
C VAL A 418 -16.00 -22.42 -5.55
N ILE A 419 -17.33 -22.44 -5.56
CA ILE A 419 -18.14 -21.74 -4.55
C ILE A 419 -17.84 -22.22 -3.11
N TYR A 420 -17.51 -23.51 -2.91
CA TYR A 420 -17.20 -24.02 -1.60
C TYR A 420 -15.88 -23.46 -1.05
N THR A 421 -14.89 -23.29 -1.92
CA THR A 421 -13.60 -22.69 -1.53
C THR A 421 -13.74 -21.19 -1.32
N ILE A 422 -14.53 -20.49 -2.13
CA ILE A 422 -14.90 -19.08 -1.92
C ILE A 422 -15.54 -18.89 -0.54
N ILE A 423 -16.53 -19.71 -0.18
CA ILE A 423 -17.19 -19.64 1.13
C ILE A 423 -16.18 -19.87 2.29
N CYS A 424 -15.35 -20.89 2.20
CA CYS A 424 -14.31 -21.14 3.21
C CYS A 424 -13.39 -19.94 3.37
N HIS A 425 -12.93 -19.37 2.25
CA HIS A 425 -12.04 -18.21 2.21
C HIS A 425 -12.71 -16.97 2.80
N MET A 426 -13.94 -16.65 2.37
CA MET A 426 -14.71 -15.53 2.90
C MET A 426 -14.90 -15.62 4.42
N VAL A 427 -15.23 -16.80 4.96
CA VAL A 427 -15.43 -16.99 6.40
C VAL A 427 -14.12 -16.76 7.16
N ILE A 428 -13.00 -17.29 6.68
CA ILE A 428 -11.69 -17.07 7.32
C ILE A 428 -11.32 -15.58 7.28
N ASN A 429 -11.40 -14.92 6.14
CA ASN A 429 -11.03 -13.50 6.03
C ASN A 429 -11.99 -12.59 6.78
N MET A 430 -13.30 -12.88 6.80
CA MET A 430 -14.27 -12.14 7.60
C MET A 430 -13.92 -12.23 9.09
N SER A 431 -13.61 -13.41 9.58
CA SER A 431 -13.30 -13.63 10.99
C SER A 431 -11.99 -12.95 11.41
N THR A 432 -10.92 -13.10 10.61
CA THR A 432 -9.57 -12.63 10.96
C THR A 432 -9.32 -11.18 10.59
N SER A 433 -9.60 -10.80 9.35
CA SER A 433 -9.22 -9.48 8.81
C SER A 433 -10.31 -8.41 8.97
N ALA A 434 -11.57 -8.80 9.16
CA ALA A 434 -12.63 -7.83 9.38
C ALA A 434 -13.04 -7.76 10.85
N VAL A 435 -13.59 -8.85 11.44
CA VAL A 435 -14.14 -8.82 12.80
C VAL A 435 -13.04 -8.65 13.85
N THR A 436 -11.97 -9.45 13.80
CA THR A 436 -10.86 -9.35 14.79
C THR A 436 -10.23 -7.96 14.76
N VAL A 437 -9.94 -7.42 13.58
CA VAL A 437 -9.32 -6.09 13.45
C VAL A 437 -10.29 -4.99 13.89
N PHE A 438 -11.60 -5.13 13.64
CA PHE A 438 -12.58 -4.18 14.13
C PHE A 438 -12.60 -4.12 15.67
N LEU A 439 -12.65 -5.29 16.32
CA LEU A 439 -12.66 -5.37 17.79
C LEU A 439 -11.34 -4.87 18.39
N LEU A 440 -10.21 -5.23 17.79
CA LEU A 440 -8.89 -4.78 18.25
C LEU A 440 -8.73 -3.26 18.10
N ARG A 441 -9.22 -2.67 17.01
CA ARG A 441 -9.20 -1.23 16.80
C ARG A 441 -10.08 -0.50 17.82
N LYS A 442 -11.27 -1.02 18.07
CA LYS A 442 -12.16 -0.47 19.12
C LYS A 442 -11.53 -0.57 20.51
N LEU A 443 -10.86 -1.66 20.79
CA LEU A 443 -10.10 -1.81 22.02
C LEU A 443 -8.99 -0.75 22.13
N GLY A 444 -8.25 -0.49 21.06
CA GLY A 444 -7.17 0.51 21.01
C GLY A 444 -7.63 1.96 21.22
N GLU A 445 -8.94 2.27 21.11
CA GLU A 445 -9.50 3.58 21.46
C GLU A 445 -9.50 3.81 22.99
N PHE A 446 -9.46 2.74 23.79
CA PHE A 446 -9.54 2.78 25.27
C PHE A 446 -8.27 2.33 25.96
N VAL A 447 -7.44 1.51 25.30
CA VAL A 447 -6.29 0.83 25.90
C VAL A 447 -5.08 0.98 24.99
N ALA A 448 -4.04 1.65 25.49
CA ALA A 448 -2.81 1.86 24.72
C ALA A 448 -2.02 0.55 24.48
N ASP A 449 -1.99 -0.33 25.49
CA ASP A 449 -1.36 -1.65 25.39
C ASP A 449 -2.35 -2.75 25.83
N PRO A 450 -2.98 -3.45 24.87
CA PRO A 450 -3.90 -4.54 25.18
C PRO A 450 -3.25 -5.76 25.85
N SER A 451 -1.94 -5.84 25.94
CA SER A 451 -1.22 -6.92 26.61
C SER A 451 -1.05 -6.67 28.12
N ASP A 452 -1.16 -5.42 28.56
CA ASP A 452 -1.07 -5.06 29.98
C ASP A 452 -2.43 -5.20 30.70
N GLN A 453 -2.50 -6.16 31.61
CA GLN A 453 -3.72 -6.42 32.39
C GLN A 453 -4.16 -5.23 33.26
N ASN A 454 -3.22 -4.42 33.76
CA ASN A 454 -3.55 -3.28 34.61
C ASN A 454 -4.26 -2.18 33.81
N THR A 455 -3.79 -1.91 32.60
CA THR A 455 -4.43 -0.95 31.69
C THR A 455 -5.81 -1.42 31.25
N LEU A 456 -6.01 -2.73 31.02
CA LEU A 456 -7.31 -3.32 30.72
C LEU A 456 -8.30 -3.14 31.90
N ILE A 457 -7.89 -3.50 33.13
CA ILE A 457 -8.73 -3.37 34.32
C ILE A 457 -9.08 -1.90 34.59
N ALA A 458 -8.11 -1.00 34.44
CA ALA A 458 -8.34 0.43 34.60
C ALA A 458 -9.37 0.96 33.58
N ALA A 459 -9.24 0.61 32.32
CA ALA A 459 -10.17 1.00 31.27
C ALA A 459 -11.59 0.47 31.54
N MET A 460 -11.71 -0.79 31.96
CA MET A 460 -13.01 -1.39 32.31
C MET A 460 -13.73 -0.66 33.48
N SER A 461 -12.97 -0.13 34.44
CA SER A 461 -13.52 0.61 35.57
C SER A 461 -13.92 2.04 35.24
N GLN A 462 -13.39 2.62 34.15
CA GLN A 462 -13.61 4.01 33.76
C GLN A 462 -14.74 4.21 32.75
N SER A 463 -15.05 3.19 31.94
CA SER A 463 -16.01 3.29 30.84
C SER A 463 -16.76 1.98 30.61
N GLU A 464 -18.10 2.05 30.59
CA GLU A 464 -18.95 0.91 30.21
C GLU A 464 -18.69 0.46 28.77
N GLU A 465 -18.42 1.40 27.86
CA GLU A 465 -18.10 1.11 26.47
C GLU A 465 -16.75 0.37 26.36
N ALA A 466 -15.72 0.79 27.11
CA ALA A 466 -14.46 0.07 27.19
C ALA A 466 -14.66 -1.36 27.72
N SER A 467 -15.43 -1.52 28.80
CA SER A 467 -15.76 -2.83 29.35
C SER A 467 -16.45 -3.74 28.34
N LEU A 468 -17.37 -3.21 27.53
CA LEU A 468 -18.05 -3.94 26.46
C LEU A 468 -17.06 -4.43 25.40
N TYR A 469 -16.20 -3.55 24.85
CA TYR A 469 -15.27 -3.94 23.78
C TYR A 469 -14.15 -4.86 24.29
N ILE A 470 -13.67 -4.68 25.51
CA ILE A 470 -12.71 -5.60 26.14
C ILE A 470 -13.34 -6.98 26.28
N THR A 471 -14.58 -7.06 26.75
CA THR A 471 -15.30 -8.33 26.88
C THR A 471 -15.55 -8.99 25.52
N LEU A 472 -16.03 -8.24 24.53
CA LEU A 472 -16.29 -8.75 23.19
C LEU A 472 -14.99 -9.27 22.52
N TYR A 473 -13.89 -8.53 22.63
CA TYR A 473 -12.60 -8.97 22.08
C TYR A 473 -12.08 -10.22 22.79
N SER A 474 -12.19 -10.29 24.12
CA SER A 474 -11.75 -11.44 24.92
C SER A 474 -12.55 -12.71 24.56
N VAL A 475 -13.88 -12.61 24.53
CA VAL A 475 -14.76 -13.72 24.14
C VAL A 475 -14.46 -14.16 22.70
N TRP A 476 -14.32 -13.21 21.78
CA TRP A 476 -13.99 -13.50 20.39
C TRP A 476 -12.64 -14.20 20.25
N SER A 477 -11.60 -13.73 20.93
CA SER A 477 -10.25 -14.30 20.91
C SER A 477 -10.22 -15.72 21.46
N ILE A 478 -10.92 -15.96 22.56
CA ILE A 478 -11.07 -17.30 23.13
C ILE A 478 -11.80 -18.22 22.13
N LEU A 479 -12.93 -17.76 21.58
CA LEU A 479 -13.68 -18.53 20.58
C LEU A 479 -12.81 -18.90 19.37
N LEU A 480 -12.07 -17.92 18.80
CA LEU A 480 -11.16 -18.20 17.69
C LEU A 480 -10.07 -19.19 18.07
N THR A 481 -9.49 -19.07 19.26
CA THR A 481 -8.47 -20.00 19.74
C THR A 481 -9.02 -21.41 19.84
N VAL A 482 -10.21 -21.60 20.44
CA VAL A 482 -10.88 -22.90 20.52
C VAL A 482 -11.18 -23.45 19.13
N VAL A 483 -11.69 -22.63 18.22
CA VAL A 483 -11.97 -23.02 16.82
C VAL A 483 -10.70 -23.43 16.09
N CYS A 484 -9.60 -22.69 16.25
CA CYS A 484 -8.31 -23.04 15.65
C CYS A 484 -7.76 -24.35 16.18
N VAL A 485 -7.77 -24.56 17.49
CA VAL A 485 -7.29 -25.82 18.11
C VAL A 485 -8.15 -27.00 17.67
N ALA A 486 -9.48 -26.89 17.81
CA ALA A 486 -10.40 -27.94 17.37
C ALA A 486 -10.27 -28.23 15.87
N GLY A 487 -10.18 -27.20 15.04
CA GLY A 487 -10.02 -27.33 13.60
C GLY A 487 -8.71 -28.03 13.22
N PHE A 488 -7.61 -27.72 13.92
CA PHE A 488 -6.32 -28.41 13.70
C PHE A 488 -6.37 -29.87 14.12
N ILE A 489 -7.00 -30.19 15.24
CA ILE A 489 -7.21 -31.59 15.66
C ILE A 489 -8.05 -32.35 14.63
N ILE A 490 -9.15 -31.76 14.14
CA ILE A 490 -9.99 -32.36 13.09
C ILE A 490 -9.16 -32.60 11.83
N PHE A 491 -8.32 -31.63 11.42
CA PHE A 491 -7.42 -31.78 10.28
C PHE A 491 -6.48 -32.98 10.48
N LEU A 492 -5.82 -33.11 11.63
CA LEU A 492 -4.94 -34.24 11.94
C LEU A 492 -5.68 -35.57 11.91
N VAL A 493 -6.88 -35.63 12.48
CA VAL A 493 -7.72 -36.85 12.44
C VAL A 493 -8.05 -37.21 10.99
N PHE A 494 -8.46 -36.26 10.16
CA PHE A 494 -8.77 -36.52 8.74
C PHE A 494 -7.54 -36.95 7.95
N PHE A 495 -6.38 -36.36 8.26
CA PHE A 495 -5.10 -36.69 7.63
C PHE A 495 -4.66 -38.13 7.98
N PHE A 496 -4.60 -38.45 9.27
CA PHE A 496 -4.13 -39.77 9.72
C PHE A 496 -5.14 -40.92 9.47
N THR A 497 -6.45 -40.63 9.43
CA THR A 497 -7.46 -41.61 9.03
C THR A 497 -7.60 -41.79 7.51
N GLY A 498 -6.80 -41.07 6.72
CA GLY A 498 -6.79 -41.18 5.27
C GLY A 498 -8.02 -40.55 4.57
N LYS A 499 -8.86 -39.79 5.29
CA LYS A 499 -10.00 -39.06 4.67
C LYS A 499 -9.55 -37.99 3.69
N LEU A 500 -8.33 -37.43 3.86
CA LEU A 500 -7.69 -36.49 2.93
C LEU A 500 -6.76 -37.19 1.91
N ARG A 501 -6.84 -38.53 1.80
CA ARG A 501 -5.97 -39.27 0.86
C ARG A 501 -6.22 -38.83 -0.58
N LEU A 502 -5.13 -38.51 -1.28
CA LEU A 502 -5.15 -38.17 -2.69
C LEU A 502 -5.36 -39.43 -3.55
N ARG A 503 -6.13 -39.28 -4.61
CA ARG A 503 -6.35 -40.37 -5.56
C ARG A 503 -5.28 -40.33 -6.64
N ILE A 504 -4.63 -41.42 -6.86
CA ILE A 504 -3.75 -41.64 -8.00
C ILE A 504 -4.66 -42.01 -9.17
N ARG A 505 -4.72 -41.14 -10.17
CA ARG A 505 -5.47 -41.41 -11.42
C ARG A 505 -4.62 -42.38 -12.27
N GLU A 506 -5.24 -43.33 -12.95
CA GLU A 506 -4.57 -44.14 -13.97
C GLU A 506 -3.92 -43.19 -15.00
N GLY A 507 -2.62 -43.34 -15.24
CA GLY A 507 -1.83 -42.48 -16.08
C GLY A 507 -1.49 -41.08 -15.48
N GLY A 508 -1.84 -40.83 -14.21
CA GLY A 508 -1.40 -39.65 -13.46
C GLY A 508 0.03 -39.76 -12.96
N ALA A 509 0.70 -38.62 -12.77
CA ALA A 509 2.06 -38.58 -12.26
C ALA A 509 2.12 -39.03 -10.79
N THR A 510 3.18 -39.75 -10.42
CA THR A 510 3.51 -40.07 -9.04
C THR A 510 3.96 -38.81 -8.27
N HIS A 511 3.96 -38.89 -6.92
CA HIS A 511 4.42 -37.78 -6.07
C HIS A 511 5.87 -37.40 -6.41
N ASP A 512 6.76 -38.37 -6.61
CA ASP A 512 8.16 -38.15 -6.96
C ASP A 512 8.33 -37.47 -8.33
N GLU A 513 7.53 -37.90 -9.31
CA GLU A 513 7.54 -37.24 -10.64
C GLU A 513 7.08 -35.79 -10.56
N VAL A 514 6.05 -35.50 -9.74
CA VAL A 514 5.57 -34.14 -9.53
C VAL A 514 6.63 -33.27 -8.88
N LEU A 515 7.28 -33.73 -7.81
CA LEU A 515 8.35 -33.00 -7.13
C LEU A 515 9.55 -32.78 -8.06
N ARG A 516 9.98 -33.81 -8.80
CA ARG A 516 11.07 -33.68 -9.78
C ARG A 516 10.72 -32.71 -10.89
N ALA A 517 9.50 -32.75 -11.42
CA ALA A 517 9.05 -31.83 -12.46
C ALA A 517 9.01 -30.38 -11.95
N PHE A 518 8.54 -30.16 -10.71
CA PHE A 518 8.54 -28.86 -10.07
C PHE A 518 9.96 -28.29 -9.94
N VAL A 519 10.88 -29.06 -9.38
CA VAL A 519 12.29 -28.64 -9.22
C VAL A 519 12.99 -28.43 -10.56
N LYS A 520 12.68 -29.21 -11.60
CA LYS A 520 13.27 -29.10 -12.94
C LYS A 520 12.61 -28.01 -13.81
N SER A 521 11.49 -27.42 -13.36
CA SER A 521 10.80 -26.37 -14.11
C SER A 521 11.46 -25.02 -13.91
N LYS A 522 12.11 -24.52 -14.97
CA LYS A 522 12.78 -23.19 -14.96
C LYS A 522 11.79 -22.04 -14.71
N TYR A 523 10.56 -22.15 -15.19
CA TYR A 523 9.54 -21.09 -15.05
C TYR A 523 8.78 -21.15 -13.72
N MET A 524 8.75 -22.29 -13.05
CA MET A 524 8.32 -22.34 -11.64
C MET A 524 9.34 -21.63 -10.74
N TRP A 525 10.63 -21.79 -11.00
CA TRP A 525 11.67 -21.02 -10.34
C TRP A 525 11.58 -19.52 -10.67
N LEU A 526 11.27 -19.15 -11.92
CA LEU A 526 11.05 -17.76 -12.27
C LEU A 526 9.88 -17.15 -11.49
N PHE A 527 8.76 -17.90 -11.35
CA PHE A 527 7.64 -17.48 -10.50
C PHE A 527 8.07 -17.34 -9.03
N PHE A 528 8.81 -18.32 -8.50
CA PHE A 528 9.35 -18.26 -7.15
C PHE A 528 10.21 -17.00 -6.93
N PHE A 529 11.15 -16.71 -7.82
CA PHE A 529 11.99 -15.51 -7.71
C PHE A 529 11.21 -14.21 -7.89
N ALA A 530 10.18 -14.19 -8.72
CA ALA A 530 9.28 -13.03 -8.81
C ALA A 530 8.55 -12.79 -7.48
N CYS A 531 8.07 -13.85 -6.83
CA CYS A 531 7.47 -13.77 -5.49
C CYS A 531 8.49 -13.39 -4.41
N ILE A 532 9.74 -13.89 -4.47
CA ILE A 532 10.83 -13.42 -3.58
C ILE A 532 11.06 -11.92 -3.75
N GLY A 533 10.93 -11.37 -4.95
CA GLY A 533 10.94 -9.93 -5.17
C GLY A 533 9.86 -9.20 -4.37
N LEU A 534 8.64 -9.77 -4.27
CA LEU A 534 7.56 -9.22 -3.42
C LEU A 534 7.93 -9.28 -1.93
N PHE A 535 8.53 -10.38 -1.47
CA PHE A 535 9.06 -10.49 -0.09
C PHE A 535 10.09 -9.39 0.18
N LEU A 536 11.05 -9.18 -0.73
CA LEU A 536 12.05 -8.12 -0.58
C LEU A 536 11.41 -6.72 -0.54
N MET A 537 10.42 -6.45 -1.38
CA MET A 537 9.69 -5.18 -1.36
C MET A 537 8.99 -4.92 -0.03
N ASN A 538 8.50 -5.95 0.65
CA ASN A 538 7.87 -5.83 1.97
C ASN A 538 8.87 -5.59 3.10
N TYR A 539 10.06 -6.17 3.06
CA TYR A 539 11.02 -6.11 4.17
C TYR A 539 12.12 -5.06 3.98
N LEU A 540 12.51 -4.76 2.74
CA LEU A 540 13.63 -3.87 2.42
C LEU A 540 13.47 -2.43 2.96
N PRO A 541 12.27 -1.79 2.95
CA PRO A 541 12.10 -0.46 3.53
C PRO A 541 12.48 -0.39 5.01
N GLY A 542 12.05 -1.38 5.81
CA GLY A 542 12.40 -1.46 7.23
C GLY A 542 13.89 -1.67 7.45
N ILE A 543 14.53 -2.51 6.63
CA ILE A 543 15.99 -2.73 6.68
C ILE A 543 16.75 -1.45 6.36
N ILE A 544 16.34 -0.72 5.31
CA ILE A 544 16.96 0.56 4.92
C ILE A 544 16.78 1.61 6.02
N ALA A 545 15.58 1.70 6.63
CA ALA A 545 15.32 2.62 7.73
C ALA A 545 16.24 2.35 8.93
N TYR A 546 16.43 1.08 9.30
CA TYR A 546 17.38 0.69 10.35
C TYR A 546 18.81 1.15 10.06
N TYR A 547 19.34 0.88 8.87
CA TYR A 547 20.70 1.31 8.51
C TYR A 547 20.87 2.83 8.49
N ARG A 548 19.81 3.58 8.15
CA ARG A 548 19.83 5.05 8.23
C ARG A 548 19.79 5.57 9.67
N SER A 549 19.22 4.83 10.61
CA SER A 549 19.14 5.24 12.02
C SER A 549 20.45 5.03 12.79
N ILE A 550 21.35 4.17 12.29
CA ILE A 550 22.64 3.88 12.93
C ILE A 550 23.85 4.59 12.29
N ASN A 551 23.63 5.22 11.12
CA ASN A 551 24.59 6.07 10.43
C ASN A 551 24.16 7.54 10.48
#